data_9d39729ee1ec9abc80a6804ad50f976a
#
_entry.id   9d39729ee1ec9abc80a6804ad50f976a
#
_cell.length_a   1.000
_cell.length_b   1.000
_cell.length_c   1.000
_cell.angle_alpha   90.00
_cell.angle_beta   90.00
_cell.angle_gamma   90.00
#
_symmetry.space_group_name_H-M   'P 1'
#
loop_
_entity.id
_entity.type
_entity.pdbx_description
1 polymer ?
#
loop_
_entity_poly.entity_id
_entity_poly.type
_entity_poly.pdbx_seq_one_letter_code
_entity_poly.pdbx_strand_id
1 'polypeptide(L)'
;MSHTPDIARMKRELAELIAIRTENPPGREADAAVYVRDLLLSAGFAVDVTEYKPGRFNVEALLDNGPGPVFAFNTHMDTVPAGDGWSSDPFTLREADGKLYGRGACDCKGPLISMVEAMRMLASDRSAWSGTLLGVFVGDEEIASEGAKFYAAGKPKIDFAVVGEPTSNTTFAAHKGSLRPVVRVHGQAAHSGTPHLGENAIYRAGQLLSLIEVHHNEVVRRRTHPLVGEASLTVTRISGGHADNVVPYACDLLLDRRMVPGENEEAVKQEFADLLALAQARFGVRAEIIDYKATTGGATETAIDSAIVQASMAACRSHGIANPGPFGFQGGCDLVHFRQIGAQGTVIGPGDLSVAHKPDEFVPVDEFVTASLIYRDVAQSMLRA
;
A
#
# COMPACT_ATOMS: atom_id res chain seq x y z
N MET A 1 14.67 22.69 23.96
CA MET A 1 15.67 21.61 23.85
C MET A 1 15.43 20.95 22.52
N SER A 2 16.44 20.81 21.65
CA SER A 2 16.28 20.07 20.41
C SER A 2 16.05 18.61 20.79
N HIS A 3 14.84 18.11 20.58
CA HIS A 3 14.54 16.71 20.87
C HIS A 3 15.18 15.87 19.77
N THR A 4 16.29 15.20 20.11
CA THR A 4 16.92 14.21 19.25
C THR A 4 16.23 12.87 19.45
N PRO A 5 16.09 12.06 18.38
CA PRO A 5 15.52 10.71 18.48
C PRO A 5 16.30 9.84 19.48
N ASP A 6 15.59 9.06 20.26
CA ASP A 6 16.19 8.05 21.15
C ASP A 6 16.41 6.75 20.36
N ILE A 7 17.59 6.65 19.73
CA ILE A 7 17.92 5.54 18.83
C ILE A 7 17.86 4.18 19.53
N ALA A 8 18.30 4.12 20.80
CA ALA A 8 18.28 2.85 21.55
C ALA A 8 16.84 2.39 21.83
N ARG A 9 15.95 3.33 22.16
CA ARG A 9 14.53 3.06 22.33
C ARG A 9 13.88 2.65 21.01
N MET A 10 14.10 3.40 19.93
CA MET A 10 13.56 3.09 18.61
C MET A 10 13.93 1.68 18.15
N LYS A 11 15.21 1.27 18.31
CA LYS A 11 15.66 -0.08 17.94
C LYS A 11 14.99 -1.16 18.80
N ARG A 12 14.89 -0.94 20.11
CA ARG A 12 14.20 -1.88 21.00
C ARG A 12 12.73 -2.04 20.65
N GLU A 13 12.02 -0.93 20.44
CA GLU A 13 10.60 -0.94 20.07
C GLU A 13 10.35 -1.59 18.71
N LEU A 14 11.25 -1.37 17.74
CA LEU A 14 11.20 -2.08 16.46
C LEU A 14 11.42 -3.58 16.65
N ALA A 15 12.36 -3.99 17.50
CA ALA A 15 12.61 -5.41 17.80
C ALA A 15 11.39 -6.07 18.44
N GLU A 16 10.74 -5.40 19.39
CA GLU A 16 9.54 -5.89 20.06
C GLU A 16 8.36 -5.99 19.08
N LEU A 17 8.18 -4.99 18.20
CA LEU A 17 7.12 -5.00 17.20
C LEU A 17 7.36 -6.07 16.10
N ILE A 18 8.59 -6.30 15.67
CA ILE A 18 8.95 -7.35 14.71
C ILE A 18 8.68 -8.74 15.31
N ALA A 19 8.94 -8.94 16.59
CA ALA A 19 8.65 -10.20 17.28
C ALA A 19 7.14 -10.54 17.34
N ILE A 20 6.27 -9.55 17.23
CA ILE A 20 4.82 -9.74 17.09
C ILE A 20 4.52 -10.11 15.64
N ARG A 21 4.08 -11.34 15.42
CA ARG A 21 3.79 -11.89 14.09
C ARG A 21 2.45 -11.35 13.57
N THR A 22 2.51 -10.52 12.53
CA THR A 22 1.34 -9.91 11.89
C THR A 22 1.22 -10.26 10.41
N GLU A 23 1.64 -11.48 10.05
CA GLU A 23 1.62 -11.95 8.66
C GLU A 23 0.20 -11.97 8.09
N ASN A 24 0.05 -11.44 6.91
CA ASN A 24 -1.21 -11.35 6.17
C ASN A 24 -1.06 -12.04 4.79
N PRO A 25 -1.80 -13.10 4.49
CA PRO A 25 -2.80 -13.74 5.32
C PRO A 25 -2.20 -14.57 6.48
N PRO A 26 -2.96 -14.87 7.59
CA PRO A 26 -4.39 -14.56 7.76
C PRO A 26 -4.66 -13.15 8.31
N GLY A 27 -3.65 -12.35 8.69
CA GLY A 27 -3.77 -11.08 9.40
C GLY A 27 -4.04 -11.29 10.91
N ARG A 28 -3.12 -10.81 11.76
CA ARG A 28 -3.15 -10.99 13.22
C ARG A 28 -2.64 -9.74 13.92
N GLU A 29 -3.26 -8.60 13.64
CA GLU A 29 -2.77 -7.31 14.12
C GLU A 29 -3.13 -7.03 15.59
N ALA A 30 -3.94 -7.87 16.26
CA ALA A 30 -4.43 -7.60 17.61
C ALA A 30 -3.32 -7.28 18.62
N ASP A 31 -2.27 -8.12 18.70
CA ASP A 31 -1.17 -7.91 19.63
C ASP A 31 -0.32 -6.69 19.23
N ALA A 32 -0.14 -6.44 17.93
CA ALA A 32 0.54 -5.26 17.43
C ALA A 32 -0.26 -3.98 17.74
N ALA A 33 -1.59 -4.01 17.59
CA ALA A 33 -2.45 -2.90 17.92
C ALA A 33 -2.40 -2.56 19.43
N VAL A 34 -2.38 -3.57 20.30
CA VAL A 34 -2.19 -3.38 21.74
C VAL A 34 -0.83 -2.77 22.02
N TYR A 35 0.23 -3.27 21.40
CA TYR A 35 1.58 -2.75 21.58
C TYR A 35 1.69 -1.29 21.14
N VAL A 36 1.23 -0.96 19.92
CA VAL A 36 1.24 0.40 19.37
C VAL A 36 0.40 1.36 20.23
N ARG A 37 -0.78 0.91 20.70
CA ARG A 37 -1.60 1.66 21.65
C ARG A 37 -0.78 2.05 22.89
N ASP A 38 -0.09 1.10 23.50
CA ASP A 38 0.64 1.32 24.74
C ASP A 38 1.82 2.28 24.55
N LEU A 39 2.52 2.22 23.42
CA LEU A 39 3.54 3.20 23.03
C LEU A 39 2.96 4.62 22.98
N LEU A 40 1.79 4.79 22.33
CA LEU A 40 1.18 6.10 22.13
C LEU A 40 0.50 6.65 23.39
N LEU A 41 -0.11 5.80 24.22
CA LEU A 41 -0.59 6.19 25.54
C LEU A 41 0.56 6.70 26.41
N SER A 42 1.72 6.03 26.39
CA SER A 42 2.91 6.46 27.14
C SER A 42 3.47 7.81 26.65
N ALA A 43 3.20 8.17 25.40
CA ALA A 43 3.56 9.45 24.79
C ALA A 43 2.54 10.57 25.03
N GLY A 44 1.43 10.27 25.73
CA GLY A 44 0.41 11.25 26.12
C GLY A 44 -0.70 11.49 25.10
N PHE A 45 -0.87 10.57 24.14
CA PHE A 45 -1.99 10.60 23.19
C PHE A 45 -3.25 9.96 23.79
N ALA A 46 -4.43 10.44 23.40
CA ALA A 46 -5.65 9.67 23.52
C ALA A 46 -5.65 8.61 22.43
N VAL A 47 -5.90 7.34 22.78
CA VAL A 47 -5.79 6.23 21.83
C VAL A 47 -7.05 5.40 21.83
N ASP A 48 -7.59 5.14 20.63
CA ASP A 48 -8.67 4.19 20.37
C ASP A 48 -8.15 3.01 19.54
N VAL A 49 -8.67 1.82 19.85
CA VAL A 49 -8.36 0.58 19.11
C VAL A 49 -9.67 0.00 18.61
N THR A 50 -9.86 0.05 17.29
CA THR A 50 -11.10 -0.38 16.65
C THR A 50 -10.94 -1.72 15.96
N GLU A 51 -11.76 -2.70 16.34
CA GLU A 51 -11.91 -3.95 15.57
C GLU A 51 -12.84 -3.69 14.38
N TYR A 52 -12.27 -3.58 13.17
CA TYR A 52 -13.04 -3.30 11.96
C TYR A 52 -13.57 -4.56 11.26
N LYS A 53 -12.98 -5.72 11.60
CA LYS A 53 -13.34 -7.05 11.12
C LYS A 53 -12.86 -8.06 12.17
N PRO A 54 -13.49 -9.23 12.35
CA PRO A 54 -13.08 -10.19 13.36
C PRO A 54 -11.57 -10.49 13.35
N GLY A 55 -10.89 -10.15 14.44
CA GLY A 55 -9.44 -10.31 14.61
C GLY A 55 -8.57 -9.26 13.90
N ARG A 56 -9.16 -8.25 13.24
CA ARG A 56 -8.45 -7.22 12.49
C ARG A 56 -8.67 -5.84 13.12
N PHE A 57 -7.61 -5.10 13.34
CA PHE A 57 -7.63 -3.91 14.19
C PHE A 57 -6.95 -2.71 13.54
N ASN A 58 -7.50 -1.53 13.80
CA ASN A 58 -6.86 -0.23 13.60
C ASN A 58 -6.56 0.42 14.94
N VAL A 59 -5.53 1.26 14.97
CA VAL A 59 -5.18 2.12 16.12
C VAL A 59 -5.26 3.57 15.67
N GLU A 60 -6.07 4.38 16.33
CA GLU A 60 -6.08 5.83 16.18
C GLU A 60 -5.54 6.47 17.45
N ALA A 61 -4.55 7.35 17.30
CA ALA A 61 -4.02 8.17 18.38
C ALA A 61 -4.24 9.65 18.07
N LEU A 62 -4.72 10.39 19.04
CA LEU A 62 -5.08 11.80 18.90
C LEU A 62 -4.39 12.66 19.96
N LEU A 63 -3.79 13.76 19.51
CA LEU A 63 -3.26 14.80 20.35
C LEU A 63 -3.79 16.16 19.86
N ASP A 64 -4.70 16.75 20.64
CA ASP A 64 -5.21 18.10 20.36
C ASP A 64 -4.28 19.14 20.99
N ASN A 65 -3.91 20.15 20.19
CA ASN A 65 -3.08 21.29 20.60
C ASN A 65 -3.71 22.63 20.19
N GLY A 66 -5.03 22.72 20.29
CA GLY A 66 -5.79 23.94 20.02
C GLY A 66 -6.24 24.09 18.57
N PRO A 67 -6.76 25.26 18.19
CA PRO A 67 -7.26 25.50 16.84
C PRO A 67 -6.16 25.36 15.78
N GLY A 68 -6.50 24.77 14.65
CA GLY A 68 -5.57 24.60 13.53
C GLY A 68 -5.95 23.45 12.60
N PRO A 69 -5.04 23.09 11.70
CA PRO A 69 -5.22 21.96 10.80
C PRO A 69 -5.22 20.61 11.53
N VAL A 70 -5.75 19.59 10.84
CA VAL A 70 -5.64 18.19 11.26
C VAL A 70 -4.61 17.50 10.39
N PHE A 71 -3.55 17.01 11.01
CA PHE A 71 -2.47 16.28 10.35
C PHE A 71 -2.44 14.82 10.81
N ALA A 72 -2.36 13.89 9.87
CA ALA A 72 -2.30 12.46 10.16
C ALA A 72 -1.00 11.84 9.68
N PHE A 73 -0.37 11.04 10.54
CA PHE A 73 0.52 9.97 10.14
C PHE A 73 -0.28 8.69 9.91
N ASN A 74 0.03 7.97 8.84
CA ASN A 74 -0.56 6.66 8.57
C ASN A 74 0.51 5.69 8.11
N THR A 75 0.41 4.46 8.56
CA THR A 75 1.12 3.28 8.01
C THR A 75 0.43 2.02 8.51
N HIS A 76 0.87 0.85 8.05
CA HIS A 76 0.23 -0.41 8.40
C HIS A 76 1.02 -1.24 9.42
N MET A 77 0.30 -2.14 10.09
CA MET A 77 0.84 -3.04 11.12
C MET A 77 1.05 -4.46 10.61
N ASP A 78 0.36 -4.86 9.54
CA ASP A 78 0.52 -6.16 8.92
C ASP A 78 1.79 -6.26 8.07
N THR A 79 2.18 -7.47 7.72
CA THR A 79 3.31 -7.77 6.85
C THR A 79 2.96 -8.94 5.94
N VAL A 80 3.60 -9.05 4.78
CA VAL A 80 3.52 -10.30 4.02
C VAL A 80 4.14 -11.47 4.81
N PRO A 81 3.77 -12.74 4.51
CA PRO A 81 4.43 -13.90 5.10
C PRO A 81 5.95 -13.87 4.90
N ALA A 82 6.70 -14.33 5.90
CA ALA A 82 8.16 -14.31 5.83
C ALA A 82 8.70 -15.12 4.65
N GLY A 83 8.10 -16.28 4.37
CA GLY A 83 8.61 -17.21 3.36
C GLY A 83 9.93 -17.87 3.76
N ASP A 84 10.59 -18.50 2.79
CA ASP A 84 11.85 -19.21 2.97
C ASP A 84 13.06 -18.36 2.54
N GLY A 85 14.27 -18.83 2.89
CA GLY A 85 15.53 -18.25 2.39
C GLY A 85 16.14 -17.17 3.26
N TRP A 86 15.64 -16.95 4.49
CA TRP A 86 16.22 -16.02 5.45
C TRP A 86 17.55 -16.56 6.01
N SER A 87 18.54 -15.67 6.19
CA SER A 87 19.81 -15.99 6.82
C SER A 87 19.74 -16.01 8.36
N SER A 88 18.67 -15.47 8.96
CA SER A 88 18.37 -15.46 10.39
C SER A 88 16.86 -15.52 10.59
N ASP A 89 16.40 -15.72 11.84
CA ASP A 89 14.98 -15.70 12.17
C ASP A 89 14.35 -14.34 11.76
N PRO A 90 13.33 -14.31 10.85
CA PRO A 90 12.71 -13.10 10.36
C PRO A 90 11.97 -12.29 11.44
N PHE A 91 11.65 -12.90 12.57
CA PHE A 91 10.91 -12.27 13.68
C PHE A 91 11.82 -11.92 14.87
N THR A 92 13.13 -12.04 14.70
CA THR A 92 14.13 -11.58 15.65
C THR A 92 15.01 -10.51 15.00
N LEU A 93 14.84 -9.25 15.42
CA LEU A 93 15.61 -8.13 14.84
C LEU A 93 17.11 -8.37 14.98
N ARG A 94 17.81 -8.38 13.85
CA ARG A 94 19.28 -8.49 13.79
C ARG A 94 19.89 -7.21 13.27
N GLU A 95 20.80 -6.62 14.04
CA GLU A 95 21.60 -5.49 13.58
C GLU A 95 22.94 -5.98 13.03
N ALA A 96 23.26 -5.60 11.79
CA ALA A 96 24.56 -5.85 11.17
C ALA A 96 24.80 -4.82 10.05
N ASP A 97 26.05 -4.40 9.89
CA ASP A 97 26.51 -3.51 8.81
C ASP A 97 25.67 -2.23 8.65
N GLY A 98 25.25 -1.62 9.77
CA GLY A 98 24.42 -0.42 9.78
C GLY A 98 22.97 -0.63 9.34
N LYS A 99 22.49 -1.87 9.34
CA LYS A 99 21.15 -2.27 8.92
C LYS A 99 20.43 -3.06 10.01
N LEU A 100 19.11 -2.92 10.06
CA LEU A 100 18.21 -3.64 10.94
C LEU A 100 17.41 -4.63 10.09
N TYR A 101 17.69 -5.93 10.26
CA TYR A 101 17.08 -7.02 9.49
C TYR A 101 15.91 -7.63 10.24
N GLY A 102 14.81 -7.85 9.57
CA GLY A 102 13.62 -8.53 10.07
C GLY A 102 12.40 -8.31 9.16
N ARG A 103 11.41 -9.19 9.21
CA ARG A 103 10.17 -9.00 8.46
C ARG A 103 9.39 -7.79 8.99
N GLY A 104 9.06 -6.84 8.12
CA GLY A 104 8.45 -5.58 8.48
C GLY A 104 9.46 -4.49 8.87
N ALA A 105 10.76 -4.77 8.92
CA ALA A 105 11.76 -3.75 9.22
C ALA A 105 11.73 -2.60 8.22
N CYS A 106 11.47 -2.91 6.94
CA CYS A 106 11.30 -1.96 5.86
C CYS A 106 9.80 -1.66 5.65
N ASP A 107 8.95 -2.69 5.60
CA ASP A 107 7.57 -2.65 5.13
C ASP A 107 6.60 -3.27 6.16
N CYS A 108 5.96 -2.48 7.08
CA CYS A 108 6.18 -1.05 7.37
C CYS A 108 6.34 -0.79 8.89
N LYS A 109 6.85 -1.75 9.69
CA LYS A 109 7.05 -1.57 11.14
C LYS A 109 8.17 -0.56 11.44
N GLY A 110 9.18 -0.45 10.56
CA GLY A 110 10.20 0.59 10.64
C GLY A 110 9.62 1.99 10.48
N PRO A 111 8.92 2.31 9.38
CA PRO A 111 8.17 3.55 9.25
C PRO A 111 7.26 3.85 10.44
N LEU A 112 6.53 2.84 10.96
CA LEU A 112 5.64 2.97 12.12
C LEU A 112 6.39 3.48 13.36
N ILE A 113 7.49 2.85 13.75
CA ILE A 113 8.27 3.27 14.91
C ILE A 113 8.90 4.65 14.69
N SER A 114 9.34 4.97 13.47
CA SER A 114 9.83 6.32 13.13
C SER A 114 8.74 7.39 13.29
N MET A 115 7.49 7.07 12.92
CA MET A 115 6.34 7.96 13.14
C MET A 115 6.01 8.11 14.63
N VAL A 116 6.01 7.02 15.40
CA VAL A 116 5.80 7.07 16.86
C VAL A 116 6.84 7.96 17.53
N GLU A 117 8.11 7.88 17.11
CA GLU A 117 9.16 8.76 17.64
C GLU A 117 8.95 10.23 17.25
N ALA A 118 8.53 10.52 16.01
CA ALA A 118 8.14 11.87 15.58
C ALA A 118 6.98 12.42 16.41
N MET A 119 5.97 11.60 16.65
CA MET A 119 4.80 11.95 17.49
C MET A 119 5.22 12.27 18.93
N ARG A 120 6.15 11.53 19.52
CA ARG A 120 6.72 11.83 20.85
C ARG A 120 7.44 13.16 20.87
N MET A 121 8.26 13.46 19.86
CA MET A 121 8.96 14.73 19.73
C MET A 121 7.95 15.90 19.65
N LEU A 122 6.90 15.77 18.85
CA LEU A 122 5.85 16.78 18.73
C LEU A 122 5.05 16.93 20.03
N ALA A 123 4.73 15.85 20.73
CA ALA A 123 4.04 15.88 22.02
C ALA A 123 4.85 16.57 23.11
N SER A 124 6.18 16.47 23.06
CA SER A 124 7.09 17.07 24.04
C SER A 124 7.34 18.58 23.82
N ASP A 125 7.07 19.11 22.62
CA ASP A 125 7.22 20.53 22.29
C ASP A 125 5.94 21.07 21.60
N ARG A 126 4.89 21.21 22.41
CA ARG A 126 3.61 21.72 21.94
C ARG A 126 3.62 23.22 21.61
N SER A 127 4.66 23.95 22.01
CA SER A 127 4.76 25.38 21.70
C SER A 127 5.12 25.67 20.24
N ALA A 128 5.61 24.65 19.52
CA ALA A 128 6.10 24.76 18.15
C ALA A 128 5.02 24.57 17.07
N TRP A 129 3.79 24.17 17.45
CA TRP A 129 2.71 23.87 16.52
C TRP A 129 1.33 24.05 17.16
N SER A 130 0.27 24.10 16.34
CA SER A 130 -1.13 24.12 16.77
C SER A 130 -2.00 23.28 15.84
N GLY A 131 -3.18 22.88 16.29
CA GLY A 131 -4.06 21.97 15.55
C GLY A 131 -4.11 20.59 16.17
N THR A 132 -4.50 19.59 15.38
CA THR A 132 -4.67 18.21 15.83
C THR A 132 -3.67 17.28 15.11
N LEU A 133 -2.92 16.52 15.90
CA LEU A 133 -2.02 15.48 15.40
C LEU A 133 -2.68 14.11 15.58
N LEU A 134 -2.78 13.36 14.49
CA LEU A 134 -3.30 11.99 14.46
C LEU A 134 -2.18 11.00 14.11
N GLY A 135 -2.24 9.80 14.71
CA GLY A 135 -1.57 8.60 14.23
C GLY A 135 -2.63 7.57 13.87
N VAL A 136 -2.68 7.12 12.64
CA VAL A 136 -3.66 6.16 12.12
C VAL A 136 -2.90 4.93 11.63
N PHE A 137 -2.81 3.91 12.47
CA PHE A 137 -2.08 2.69 12.17
C PHE A 137 -3.08 1.58 11.86
N VAL A 138 -3.01 1.04 10.65
CA VAL A 138 -4.06 0.19 10.09
C VAL A 138 -3.60 -1.24 9.86
N GLY A 139 -4.54 -2.14 9.67
CA GLY A 139 -4.28 -3.50 9.21
C GLY A 139 -4.73 -3.70 7.77
N ASP A 140 -4.26 -4.80 7.15
CA ASP A 140 -4.64 -5.28 5.82
C ASP A 140 -4.16 -4.45 4.62
N GLU A 141 -3.11 -3.65 4.78
CA GLU A 141 -2.56 -2.91 3.64
C GLU A 141 -2.04 -3.86 2.55
N GLU A 142 -1.30 -4.89 2.95
CA GLU A 142 -0.60 -5.86 2.11
C GLU A 142 -1.51 -6.65 1.15
N ILE A 143 -2.83 -6.64 1.38
CA ILE A 143 -3.80 -7.37 0.54
C ILE A 143 -4.85 -6.43 -0.05
N ALA A 144 -5.57 -5.69 0.80
CA ALA A 144 -6.78 -5.00 0.40
C ALA A 144 -6.96 -3.61 0.99
N SER A 145 -6.11 -3.16 1.91
CA SER A 145 -6.27 -1.91 2.68
C SER A 145 -7.63 -1.78 3.37
N GLU A 146 -8.20 -2.91 3.85
CA GLU A 146 -9.54 -2.88 4.49
C GLU A 146 -9.56 -1.98 5.71
N GLY A 147 -8.45 -1.93 6.49
CA GLY A 147 -8.34 -1.05 7.65
C GLY A 147 -8.41 0.43 7.28
N ALA A 148 -7.67 0.87 6.27
CA ALA A 148 -7.69 2.26 5.78
C ALA A 148 -9.03 2.60 5.10
N LYS A 149 -9.63 1.68 4.35
CA LYS A 149 -10.97 1.84 3.76
C LYS A 149 -12.03 2.03 4.84
N PHE A 150 -11.99 1.19 5.89
CA PHE A 150 -12.90 1.32 7.03
C PHE A 150 -12.74 2.68 7.73
N TYR A 151 -11.50 3.09 7.98
CA TYR A 151 -11.20 4.38 8.59
C TYR A 151 -11.74 5.54 7.75
N ALA A 152 -11.46 5.54 6.45
CA ALA A 152 -11.93 6.57 5.52
C ALA A 152 -13.46 6.59 5.37
N ALA A 153 -14.14 5.45 5.50
CA ALA A 153 -15.61 5.37 5.46
C ALA A 153 -16.28 6.16 6.60
N GLY A 154 -15.60 6.33 7.74
CA GLY A 154 -16.02 7.23 8.82
C GLY A 154 -15.95 8.72 8.47
N LYS A 155 -15.31 9.06 7.34
CA LYS A 155 -15.11 10.43 6.83
C LYS A 155 -14.54 11.41 7.87
N PRO A 156 -13.44 11.06 8.57
CA PRO A 156 -12.81 11.97 9.48
C PRO A 156 -12.32 13.21 8.73
N LYS A 157 -12.32 14.35 9.41
CA LYS A 157 -11.71 15.56 8.85
C LYS A 157 -10.20 15.44 8.99
N ILE A 158 -9.48 15.37 7.89
CA ILE A 158 -8.02 15.40 7.81
C ILE A 158 -7.63 16.39 6.72
N ASP A 159 -6.79 17.36 7.05
CA ASP A 159 -6.31 18.34 6.09
C ASP A 159 -5.03 17.84 5.39
N PHE A 160 -4.13 17.19 6.16
CA PHE A 160 -2.84 16.71 5.66
C PHE A 160 -2.55 15.29 6.16
N ALA A 161 -1.90 14.48 5.32
CA ALA A 161 -1.48 13.13 5.70
C ALA A 161 -0.07 12.79 5.17
N VAL A 162 0.71 12.06 5.97
CA VAL A 162 1.92 11.37 5.51
C VAL A 162 1.70 9.88 5.70
N VAL A 163 1.81 9.13 4.59
CA VAL A 163 1.76 7.67 4.60
C VAL A 163 3.18 7.13 4.63
N GLY A 164 3.46 6.22 5.55
CA GLY A 164 4.77 5.61 5.77
C GLY A 164 4.93 4.37 4.92
N GLU A 165 5.76 4.46 3.89
CA GLU A 165 6.13 3.38 2.98
C GLU A 165 7.63 3.46 2.65
N PRO A 166 8.30 2.36 2.23
CA PRO A 166 9.72 2.38 1.93
C PRO A 166 10.03 3.20 0.68
N THR A 167 10.49 4.43 0.88
CA THR A 167 10.83 5.40 -0.18
C THR A 167 12.26 5.93 -0.07
N SER A 168 13.12 5.31 0.75
CA SER A 168 14.46 5.83 1.08
C SER A 168 14.43 7.29 1.53
N ASN A 169 13.43 7.64 2.35
CA ASN A 169 13.20 9.00 2.86
C ASN A 169 13.00 10.06 1.77
N THR A 170 12.56 9.69 0.58
CA THR A 170 12.19 10.64 -0.49
C THR A 170 10.69 10.86 -0.54
N THR A 171 10.25 11.99 -1.08
CA THR A 171 8.84 12.36 -1.17
C THR A 171 8.19 11.76 -2.41
N PHE A 172 7.15 10.97 -2.22
CA PHE A 172 6.30 10.52 -3.32
C PHE A 172 4.95 11.22 -3.25
N ALA A 173 4.52 11.78 -4.37
CA ALA A 173 3.29 12.59 -4.47
C ALA A 173 2.18 11.89 -5.25
N ALA A 174 2.43 10.72 -5.80
CA ALA A 174 1.47 9.95 -6.58
C ALA A 174 1.73 8.46 -6.45
N HIS A 175 0.70 7.64 -6.63
CA HIS A 175 0.86 6.19 -6.75
C HIS A 175 -0.12 5.58 -7.75
N LYS A 176 0.22 4.40 -8.29
CA LYS A 176 -0.69 3.62 -9.13
C LYS A 176 -1.77 2.97 -8.29
N GLY A 177 -2.94 2.78 -8.92
CA GLY A 177 -3.98 1.89 -8.42
C GLY A 177 -3.88 0.51 -9.05
N SER A 178 -4.67 -0.42 -8.53
CA SER A 178 -4.81 -1.75 -9.11
C SER A 178 -6.25 -2.25 -9.11
N LEU A 179 -6.63 -2.95 -10.18
CA LEU A 179 -7.88 -3.67 -10.32
C LEU A 179 -7.57 -5.08 -10.85
N ARG A 180 -8.08 -6.13 -10.19
CA ARG A 180 -7.73 -7.51 -10.48
C ARG A 180 -8.95 -8.38 -10.79
N PRO A 181 -9.54 -8.25 -12.00
CA PRO A 181 -10.65 -9.09 -12.41
C PRO A 181 -10.21 -10.53 -12.64
N VAL A 182 -11.08 -11.48 -12.28
CA VAL A 182 -11.02 -12.89 -12.66
C VAL A 182 -12.01 -13.09 -13.77
N VAL A 183 -11.52 -13.41 -14.95
CA VAL A 183 -12.34 -13.64 -16.15
C VAL A 183 -12.45 -15.13 -16.39
N ARG A 184 -13.69 -15.64 -16.44
CA ARG A 184 -14.00 -17.01 -16.86
C ARG A 184 -14.37 -17.05 -18.33
N VAL A 185 -13.65 -17.86 -19.08
CA VAL A 185 -13.95 -18.18 -20.46
C VAL A 185 -14.70 -19.52 -20.50
N HIS A 186 -15.86 -19.56 -21.13
CA HIS A 186 -16.71 -20.73 -21.23
C HIS A 186 -16.46 -21.51 -22.50
N GLY A 187 -16.54 -22.83 -22.39
CA GLY A 187 -16.53 -23.80 -23.45
C GLY A 187 -17.69 -24.80 -23.29
N GLN A 188 -17.49 -25.98 -23.87
CA GLN A 188 -18.39 -27.11 -23.76
C GLN A 188 -17.59 -28.40 -23.68
N ALA A 189 -17.81 -29.21 -22.64
CA ALA A 189 -17.14 -30.47 -22.46
C ALA A 189 -17.51 -31.48 -23.55
N ALA A 190 -16.52 -32.28 -23.96
CA ALA A 190 -16.67 -33.43 -24.82
C ALA A 190 -15.52 -34.41 -24.57
N HIS A 191 -15.62 -35.62 -25.06
CA HIS A 191 -14.49 -36.56 -25.06
C HIS A 191 -13.39 -36.03 -25.99
N SER A 192 -12.12 -36.06 -25.58
CA SER A 192 -11.01 -35.53 -26.37
C SER A 192 -10.83 -36.22 -27.73
N GLY A 193 -11.29 -37.46 -27.87
CA GLY A 193 -11.35 -38.19 -29.14
C GLY A 193 -12.44 -37.74 -30.12
N THR A 194 -13.43 -36.94 -29.63
CA THR A 194 -14.53 -36.35 -30.42
C THR A 194 -14.66 -34.86 -30.13
N PRO A 195 -13.58 -34.06 -30.33
CA PRO A 195 -13.55 -32.66 -29.89
C PRO A 195 -14.54 -31.76 -30.62
N HIS A 196 -15.02 -32.17 -31.80
CA HIS A 196 -16.04 -31.48 -32.59
C HIS A 196 -17.44 -31.44 -31.92
N LEU A 197 -17.66 -32.26 -30.88
CA LEU A 197 -18.91 -32.25 -30.07
C LEU A 197 -18.83 -31.27 -28.89
N GLY A 198 -17.67 -30.63 -28.67
CA GLY A 198 -17.44 -29.69 -27.62
C GLY A 198 -16.90 -28.35 -28.10
N GLU A 199 -16.62 -27.45 -27.16
CA GLU A 199 -15.93 -26.18 -27.38
C GLU A 199 -14.82 -26.02 -26.35
N ASN A 200 -13.56 -25.93 -26.82
CA ASN A 200 -12.41 -25.89 -25.95
C ASN A 200 -12.22 -24.48 -25.36
N ALA A 201 -12.47 -24.32 -24.06
CA ALA A 201 -12.34 -23.04 -23.34
C ALA A 201 -10.89 -22.51 -23.33
N ILE A 202 -9.87 -23.39 -23.37
CA ILE A 202 -8.46 -22.96 -23.44
C ILE A 202 -8.16 -22.32 -24.82
N TYR A 203 -8.69 -22.88 -25.91
CA TYR A 203 -8.51 -22.26 -27.23
C TYR A 203 -9.23 -20.91 -27.34
N ARG A 204 -10.42 -20.81 -26.73
CA ARG A 204 -11.15 -19.54 -26.64
C ARG A 204 -10.42 -18.52 -25.75
N ALA A 205 -9.84 -18.96 -24.64
CA ALA A 205 -8.98 -18.10 -23.80
C ALA A 205 -7.77 -17.58 -24.58
N GLY A 206 -7.14 -18.39 -25.43
CA GLY A 206 -6.06 -17.95 -26.33
C GLY A 206 -6.44 -16.79 -27.24
N GLN A 207 -7.68 -16.80 -27.78
CA GLN A 207 -8.20 -15.69 -28.59
C GLN A 207 -8.41 -14.42 -27.76
N LEU A 208 -8.95 -14.55 -26.53
CA LEU A 208 -9.11 -13.43 -25.60
C LEU A 208 -7.75 -12.89 -25.16
N LEU A 209 -6.75 -13.73 -24.87
CA LEU A 209 -5.38 -13.30 -24.50
C LEU A 209 -4.77 -12.40 -25.59
N SER A 210 -4.92 -12.76 -26.88
CA SER A 210 -4.43 -11.93 -27.97
C SER A 210 -5.11 -10.56 -28.02
N LEU A 211 -6.42 -10.48 -27.72
CA LEU A 211 -7.11 -9.19 -27.62
C LEU A 211 -6.65 -8.36 -26.43
N ILE A 212 -6.44 -9.00 -25.28
CA ILE A 212 -5.94 -8.33 -24.07
C ILE A 212 -4.55 -7.73 -24.34
N GLU A 213 -3.66 -8.48 -24.99
CA GLU A 213 -2.31 -8.02 -25.36
C GLU A 213 -2.36 -6.81 -26.30
N VAL A 214 -3.18 -6.88 -27.35
CA VAL A 214 -3.39 -5.76 -28.28
C VAL A 214 -3.97 -4.56 -27.55
N HIS A 215 -4.98 -4.76 -26.71
CA HIS A 215 -5.60 -3.69 -25.93
C HIS A 215 -4.59 -3.04 -24.96
N HIS A 216 -3.76 -3.84 -24.28
CA HIS A 216 -2.64 -3.32 -23.47
C HIS A 216 -1.73 -2.42 -24.29
N ASN A 217 -1.24 -2.92 -25.43
CA ASN A 217 -0.23 -2.22 -26.24
C ASN A 217 -0.79 -0.95 -26.92
N GLU A 218 -2.04 -1.00 -27.42
CA GLU A 218 -2.60 0.07 -28.26
C GLU A 218 -3.43 1.09 -27.47
N VAL A 219 -3.94 0.73 -26.29
CA VAL A 219 -4.85 1.58 -25.52
C VAL A 219 -4.30 1.89 -24.12
N VAL A 220 -4.04 0.85 -23.31
CA VAL A 220 -3.72 1.02 -21.89
C VAL A 220 -2.40 1.75 -21.69
N ARG A 221 -1.34 1.33 -22.36
CA ARG A 221 0.01 1.94 -22.26
C ARG A 221 0.08 3.40 -22.70
N ARG A 222 -0.89 3.87 -23.50
CA ARG A 222 -0.94 5.29 -23.92
C ARG A 222 -1.42 6.22 -22.79
N ARG A 223 -1.97 5.67 -21.73
CA ARG A 223 -2.33 6.41 -20.52
C ARG A 223 -1.09 6.52 -19.66
N THR A 224 -0.56 7.72 -19.57
CA THR A 224 0.70 8.00 -18.88
C THR A 224 0.52 9.09 -17.85
N HIS A 225 1.36 9.05 -16.81
CA HIS A 225 1.42 10.09 -15.80
C HIS A 225 2.88 10.47 -15.53
N PRO A 226 3.22 11.75 -15.34
CA PRO A 226 4.61 12.20 -15.22
C PRO A 226 5.42 11.50 -14.12
N LEU A 227 4.80 11.18 -12.98
CA LEU A 227 5.47 10.60 -11.83
C LEU A 227 5.43 9.07 -11.81
N VAL A 228 4.37 8.43 -12.31
CA VAL A 228 4.21 6.96 -12.23
C VAL A 228 4.33 6.24 -13.58
N GLY A 229 4.55 6.98 -14.67
CA GLY A 229 4.73 6.40 -16.00
C GLY A 229 3.45 5.81 -16.59
N GLU A 230 3.58 4.72 -17.35
CA GLU A 230 2.49 4.10 -18.10
C GLU A 230 1.54 3.28 -17.23
N ALA A 231 0.25 3.28 -17.56
CA ALA A 231 -0.71 2.29 -17.10
C ALA A 231 -0.38 0.90 -17.68
N SER A 232 -0.82 -0.18 -17.04
CA SER A 232 -0.56 -1.53 -17.55
C SER A 232 -1.74 -2.48 -17.35
N LEU A 233 -1.82 -3.48 -18.20
CA LEU A 233 -2.75 -4.60 -18.12
C LEU A 233 -1.98 -5.88 -18.41
N THR A 234 -1.95 -6.80 -17.44
CA THR A 234 -1.18 -8.05 -17.54
C THR A 234 -2.06 -9.21 -17.10
N VAL A 235 -1.99 -10.32 -17.83
CA VAL A 235 -2.56 -11.59 -17.37
C VAL A 235 -1.50 -12.28 -16.49
N THR A 236 -1.80 -12.43 -15.21
CA THR A 236 -0.84 -12.94 -14.21
C THR A 236 -1.03 -14.43 -13.92
N ARG A 237 -2.21 -14.98 -14.25
CA ARG A 237 -2.49 -16.41 -14.07
C ARG A 237 -3.53 -16.89 -15.09
N ILE A 238 -3.33 -18.11 -15.58
CA ILE A 238 -4.29 -18.86 -16.39
C ILE A 238 -4.48 -20.26 -15.79
N SER A 239 -5.72 -20.74 -15.72
CA SER A 239 -6.06 -22.08 -15.24
C SER A 239 -7.22 -22.65 -16.02
N GLY A 240 -7.04 -23.84 -16.61
CA GLY A 240 -8.08 -24.52 -17.41
C GLY A 240 -7.78 -26.00 -17.59
N GLY A 241 -8.86 -26.78 -17.77
CA GLY A 241 -8.77 -28.25 -17.85
C GLY A 241 -8.82 -28.93 -16.49
N HIS A 242 -9.39 -30.15 -16.43
CA HIS A 242 -9.55 -30.93 -15.21
C HIS A 242 -9.30 -32.43 -15.39
N ALA A 243 -9.21 -32.90 -16.65
CA ALA A 243 -8.91 -34.28 -16.98
C ALA A 243 -8.26 -34.38 -18.36
N ASP A 244 -7.34 -35.34 -18.53
CA ASP A 244 -6.49 -35.48 -19.73
C ASP A 244 -7.28 -35.82 -21.01
N ASN A 245 -8.43 -36.48 -20.86
CA ASN A 245 -9.27 -36.95 -21.97
C ASN A 245 -10.60 -36.18 -22.13
N VAL A 246 -10.72 -34.97 -21.54
CA VAL A 246 -11.90 -34.14 -21.63
C VAL A 246 -11.57 -32.77 -22.24
N VAL A 247 -12.35 -32.33 -23.24
CA VAL A 247 -12.30 -30.97 -23.78
C VAL A 247 -12.68 -30.00 -22.64
N PRO A 248 -11.81 -29.01 -22.30
CA PRO A 248 -12.10 -28.09 -21.20
C PRO A 248 -13.33 -27.22 -21.42
N TYR A 249 -14.24 -27.21 -20.46
CA TYR A 249 -15.46 -26.40 -20.53
C TYR A 249 -15.30 -25.01 -19.87
N ALA A 250 -14.21 -24.77 -19.15
CA ALA A 250 -13.90 -23.48 -18.52
C ALA A 250 -12.38 -23.23 -18.52
N CYS A 251 -12.01 -21.94 -18.62
CA CYS A 251 -10.66 -21.45 -18.42
C CYS A 251 -10.71 -20.09 -17.73
N ASP A 252 -10.03 -19.97 -16.59
CA ASP A 252 -10.00 -18.76 -15.78
C ASP A 252 -8.70 -18.00 -16.00
N LEU A 253 -8.81 -16.68 -16.17
CA LEU A 253 -7.72 -15.72 -16.30
C LEU A 253 -7.76 -14.76 -15.11
N LEU A 254 -6.64 -14.58 -14.43
CA LEU A 254 -6.47 -13.47 -13.48
C LEU A 254 -5.70 -12.35 -14.17
N LEU A 255 -6.26 -11.15 -14.17
CA LEU A 255 -5.65 -9.96 -14.73
C LEU A 255 -5.19 -9.02 -13.59
N ASP A 256 -4.10 -8.29 -13.83
CA ASP A 256 -3.65 -7.15 -13.00
C ASP A 256 -3.65 -5.90 -13.90
N ARG A 257 -4.52 -4.96 -13.57
CA ARG A 257 -4.65 -3.67 -14.25
C ARG A 257 -4.11 -2.58 -13.34
N ARG A 258 -2.96 -2.01 -13.69
CA ARG A 258 -2.38 -0.87 -12.99
C ARG A 258 -2.90 0.43 -13.59
N MET A 259 -3.65 1.17 -12.77
CA MET A 259 -4.21 2.49 -13.12
C MET A 259 -3.22 3.60 -12.78
N VAL A 260 -3.26 4.68 -13.56
CA VAL A 260 -2.52 5.92 -13.26
C VAL A 260 -3.48 7.00 -12.73
N PRO A 261 -3.00 8.02 -11.98
CA PRO A 261 -3.84 9.12 -11.55
C PRO A 261 -4.63 9.73 -12.72
N GLY A 262 -5.89 10.07 -12.46
CA GLY A 262 -6.86 10.53 -13.46
C GLY A 262 -7.72 9.42 -14.07
N GLU A 263 -7.39 8.14 -13.90
CA GLU A 263 -8.27 7.05 -14.30
C GLU A 263 -9.33 6.78 -13.23
N ASN A 264 -10.54 6.51 -13.69
CA ASN A 264 -11.68 6.15 -12.84
C ASN A 264 -11.89 4.64 -12.86
N GLU A 265 -12.04 4.02 -11.68
CA GLU A 265 -12.18 2.56 -11.54
C GLU A 265 -13.40 2.02 -12.28
N GLU A 266 -14.55 2.71 -12.20
CA GLU A 266 -15.77 2.27 -12.89
C GLU A 266 -15.62 2.34 -14.42
N ALA A 267 -14.91 3.35 -14.93
CA ALA A 267 -14.58 3.43 -16.35
C ALA A 267 -13.66 2.27 -16.78
N VAL A 268 -12.72 1.88 -15.95
CA VAL A 268 -11.85 0.72 -16.21
C VAL A 268 -12.62 -0.59 -16.14
N LYS A 269 -13.59 -0.75 -15.23
CA LYS A 269 -14.51 -1.91 -15.22
C LYS A 269 -15.34 -1.98 -16.50
N GLN A 270 -15.86 -0.84 -16.97
CA GLN A 270 -16.59 -0.79 -18.24
C GLN A 270 -15.69 -1.16 -19.43
N GLU A 271 -14.42 -0.72 -19.43
CA GLU A 271 -13.43 -1.10 -20.45
C GLU A 271 -13.25 -2.63 -20.55
N PHE A 272 -13.24 -3.34 -19.41
CA PHE A 272 -13.21 -4.80 -19.41
C PHE A 272 -14.50 -5.40 -20.01
N ALA A 273 -15.67 -4.87 -19.65
CA ALA A 273 -16.93 -5.33 -20.22
C ALA A 273 -16.96 -5.16 -21.75
N ASP A 274 -16.49 -4.02 -22.25
CA ASP A 274 -16.38 -3.73 -23.68
C ASP A 274 -15.39 -4.67 -24.39
N LEU A 275 -14.25 -4.99 -23.75
CA LEU A 275 -13.27 -5.93 -24.27
C LEU A 275 -13.83 -7.35 -24.37
N LEU A 276 -14.60 -7.80 -23.38
CA LEU A 276 -15.27 -9.11 -23.43
C LEU A 276 -16.36 -9.14 -24.51
N ALA A 277 -17.14 -8.06 -24.64
CA ALA A 277 -18.14 -7.92 -25.72
C ALA A 277 -17.47 -7.95 -27.11
N LEU A 278 -16.32 -7.30 -27.28
CA LEU A 278 -15.53 -7.37 -28.52
C LEU A 278 -15.04 -8.79 -28.82
N ALA A 279 -14.56 -9.53 -27.80
CA ALA A 279 -14.15 -10.93 -27.95
C ALA A 279 -15.33 -11.82 -28.38
N GLN A 280 -16.49 -11.61 -27.80
CA GLN A 280 -17.72 -12.32 -28.22
C GLN A 280 -18.09 -12.00 -29.67
N ALA A 281 -18.11 -10.74 -30.06
CA ALA A 281 -18.51 -10.32 -31.40
C ALA A 281 -17.53 -10.80 -32.47
N ARG A 282 -16.21 -10.76 -32.18
CA ARG A 282 -15.16 -11.06 -33.17
C ARG A 282 -14.84 -12.54 -33.31
N PHE A 283 -14.90 -13.29 -32.20
CA PHE A 283 -14.42 -14.67 -32.13
C PHE A 283 -15.45 -15.65 -31.57
N GLY A 284 -16.63 -15.18 -31.14
CA GLY A 284 -17.62 -15.99 -30.45
C GLY A 284 -17.18 -16.43 -29.04
N VAL A 285 -16.19 -15.76 -28.45
CA VAL A 285 -15.70 -16.10 -27.10
C VAL A 285 -16.76 -15.70 -26.06
N ARG A 286 -17.29 -16.67 -25.35
CA ARG A 286 -18.20 -16.45 -24.22
C ARG A 286 -17.37 -16.32 -22.97
N ALA A 287 -17.33 -15.13 -22.39
CA ALA A 287 -16.56 -14.85 -21.19
C ALA A 287 -17.30 -13.86 -20.27
N GLU A 288 -17.05 -13.97 -18.98
CA GLU A 288 -17.60 -13.07 -17.96
C GLU A 288 -16.56 -12.80 -16.86
N ILE A 289 -16.71 -11.66 -16.16
CA ILE A 289 -15.98 -11.39 -14.93
C ILE A 289 -16.74 -12.07 -13.79
N ILE A 290 -16.09 -13.06 -13.16
CA ILE A 290 -16.69 -13.83 -12.05
C ILE A 290 -16.31 -13.30 -10.68
N ASP A 291 -15.26 -12.49 -10.59
CA ASP A 291 -14.74 -11.96 -9.32
C ASP A 291 -13.82 -10.76 -9.58
N TYR A 292 -13.65 -9.92 -8.57
CA TYR A 292 -12.56 -8.94 -8.47
C TYR A 292 -11.76 -9.25 -7.22
N LYS A 293 -10.49 -9.62 -7.38
CA LYS A 293 -9.62 -9.81 -6.22
C LYS A 293 -9.40 -8.49 -5.50
N ALA A 294 -9.38 -8.57 -4.18
CA ALA A 294 -9.11 -7.41 -3.34
C ALA A 294 -7.76 -6.77 -3.68
N THR A 295 -7.73 -5.45 -3.63
CA THR A 295 -6.54 -4.61 -3.86
C THR A 295 -6.66 -3.36 -3.01
N THR A 296 -5.59 -2.60 -2.88
CA THR A 296 -5.61 -1.26 -2.24
C THR A 296 -6.63 -0.34 -2.89
N GLY A 297 -6.83 -0.42 -4.22
CA GLY A 297 -7.84 0.35 -4.95
C GLY A 297 -7.28 1.28 -6.02
N GLY A 298 -7.88 2.47 -6.17
CA GLY A 298 -7.58 3.42 -7.23
C GLY A 298 -6.20 4.06 -7.16
N ALA A 299 -5.82 4.73 -8.25
CA ALA A 299 -4.64 5.60 -8.29
C ALA A 299 -4.96 6.96 -7.68
N THR A 300 -3.94 7.64 -7.17
CA THR A 300 -4.09 9.01 -6.66
C THR A 300 -2.84 9.85 -6.84
N GLU A 301 -3.01 11.16 -6.77
CA GLU A 301 -1.93 12.14 -6.73
C GLU A 301 -2.28 13.29 -5.79
N THR A 302 -1.25 13.94 -5.28
CA THR A 302 -1.30 15.26 -4.66
C THR A 302 -0.52 16.22 -5.54
N ALA A 303 -1.08 17.40 -5.81
CA ALA A 303 -0.43 18.40 -6.67
C ALA A 303 1.00 18.70 -6.18
N ILE A 304 1.96 18.69 -7.09
CA ILE A 304 3.38 18.84 -6.75
C ILE A 304 3.71 20.20 -6.11
N ASP A 305 2.91 21.23 -6.39
CA ASP A 305 3.01 22.58 -5.83
C ASP A 305 2.23 22.75 -4.50
N SER A 306 1.55 21.70 -4.03
CA SER A 306 0.83 21.76 -2.75
C SER A 306 1.77 21.95 -1.57
N ALA A 307 1.26 22.60 -0.50
CA ALA A 307 2.03 22.92 0.68
C ALA A 307 2.71 21.68 1.30
N ILE A 308 2.00 20.54 1.38
CA ILE A 308 2.54 19.33 1.99
C ILE A 308 3.65 18.70 1.15
N VAL A 309 3.54 18.68 -0.19
CA VAL A 309 4.60 18.14 -1.06
C VAL A 309 5.85 19.01 -0.95
N GLN A 310 5.70 20.34 -0.97
CA GLN A 310 6.82 21.26 -0.82
C GLN A 310 7.48 21.15 0.57
N ALA A 311 6.69 21.07 1.64
CA ALA A 311 7.20 20.88 3.00
C ALA A 311 7.93 19.54 3.16
N SER A 312 7.38 18.46 2.59
CA SER A 312 8.00 17.12 2.58
C SER A 312 9.36 17.14 1.90
N MET A 313 9.45 17.71 0.69
CA MET A 313 10.73 17.84 -0.02
C MET A 313 11.72 18.74 0.72
N ALA A 314 11.25 19.81 1.38
CA ALA A 314 12.11 20.69 2.17
C ALA A 314 12.66 19.95 3.41
N ALA A 315 11.84 19.21 4.13
CA ALA A 315 12.24 18.39 5.26
C ALA A 315 13.27 17.31 4.83
N CYS A 316 13.00 16.60 3.74
CA CYS A 316 13.97 15.63 3.20
C CYS A 316 15.34 16.28 2.91
N ARG A 317 15.34 17.45 2.24
CA ARG A 317 16.60 18.19 1.95
C ARG A 317 17.33 18.61 3.22
N SER A 318 16.63 19.12 4.23
CA SER A 318 17.24 19.58 5.48
C SER A 318 17.94 18.44 6.25
N HIS A 319 17.51 17.20 5.98
CA HIS A 319 18.12 16.00 6.56
C HIS A 319 19.03 15.25 5.59
N GLY A 320 19.56 15.93 4.56
CA GLY A 320 20.63 15.41 3.71
C GLY A 320 20.19 14.56 2.52
N ILE A 321 18.89 14.48 2.23
CA ILE A 321 18.42 13.76 1.05
C ILE A 321 18.66 14.62 -0.20
N ALA A 322 19.63 14.22 -1.01
CA ALA A 322 20.10 14.99 -2.16
C ALA A 322 19.03 15.17 -3.26
N ASN A 323 18.24 14.12 -3.49
CA ASN A 323 17.13 14.16 -4.44
C ASN A 323 15.81 13.81 -3.73
N PRO A 324 15.10 14.80 -3.15
CA PRO A 324 13.94 14.57 -2.30
C PRO A 324 12.64 14.25 -3.08
N GLY A 325 12.66 14.23 -4.39
CA GLY A 325 11.48 14.06 -5.24
C GLY A 325 10.92 15.38 -5.80
N PRO A 326 9.62 15.47 -6.18
CA PRO A 326 8.63 14.41 -5.95
C PRO A 326 8.75 13.25 -6.93
N PHE A 327 8.47 12.04 -6.45
CA PHE A 327 8.42 10.81 -7.23
C PHE A 327 7.02 10.20 -7.23
N GLY A 328 6.86 9.05 -7.91
CA GLY A 328 5.63 8.27 -7.92
C GLY A 328 5.87 6.81 -7.55
N PHE A 329 5.04 6.27 -6.66
CA PHE A 329 5.06 4.90 -6.22
C PHE A 329 4.40 3.99 -7.26
N GLN A 330 5.06 2.90 -7.65
CA GLN A 330 4.57 2.01 -8.72
C GLN A 330 3.51 1.01 -8.23
N GLY A 331 3.41 0.80 -6.92
CA GLY A 331 2.33 0.08 -6.25
C GLY A 331 1.13 0.96 -5.91
N GLY A 332 0.17 0.43 -5.19
CA GLY A 332 -0.84 1.17 -4.45
C GLY A 332 -0.43 1.27 -2.99
N CYS A 333 -0.91 2.27 -2.27
CA CYS A 333 -0.80 2.39 -0.82
C CYS A 333 -1.99 3.16 -0.25
N ASP A 334 -2.06 3.26 1.05
CA ASP A 334 -3.21 3.85 1.76
C ASP A 334 -3.48 5.34 1.46
N LEU A 335 -2.53 6.05 0.82
CA LEU A 335 -2.72 7.47 0.48
C LEU A 335 -4.03 7.72 -0.29
N VAL A 336 -4.44 6.80 -1.16
CA VAL A 336 -5.69 6.95 -1.93
C VAL A 336 -6.90 7.16 -1.02
N HIS A 337 -6.96 6.47 0.13
CA HIS A 337 -8.10 6.56 1.05
C HIS A 337 -8.13 7.89 1.79
N PHE A 338 -6.98 8.43 2.18
CA PHE A 338 -6.86 9.77 2.75
C PHE A 338 -7.20 10.85 1.71
N ARG A 339 -6.79 10.66 0.47
CA ARG A 339 -7.15 11.57 -0.64
C ARG A 339 -8.65 11.57 -0.93
N GLN A 340 -9.33 10.43 -0.82
CA GLN A 340 -10.78 10.31 -1.00
C GLN A 340 -11.59 11.09 0.03
N ILE A 341 -11.08 11.26 1.24
CA ILE A 341 -11.71 12.08 2.30
C ILE A 341 -11.24 13.54 2.30
N GLY A 342 -10.47 13.95 1.29
CA GLY A 342 -10.08 15.34 1.06
C GLY A 342 -8.72 15.75 1.61
N ALA A 343 -7.99 14.87 2.29
CA ALA A 343 -6.66 15.17 2.77
C ALA A 343 -5.67 15.40 1.62
N GLN A 344 -4.78 16.38 1.73
CA GLN A 344 -3.58 16.44 0.90
C GLN A 344 -2.50 15.57 1.55
N GLY A 345 -1.77 14.76 0.78
CA GLY A 345 -0.82 13.85 1.41
C GLY A 345 0.36 13.46 0.53
N THR A 346 1.38 12.89 1.18
CA THR A 346 2.59 12.35 0.57
C THR A 346 2.92 10.98 1.14
N VAL A 347 3.75 10.23 0.42
CA VAL A 347 4.29 8.96 0.89
C VAL A 347 5.78 9.15 1.14
N ILE A 348 6.23 8.85 2.35
CA ILE A 348 7.63 8.98 2.77
C ILE A 348 7.92 7.89 3.79
N GLY A 349 9.10 7.27 3.74
CA GLY A 349 9.56 6.41 4.81
C GLY A 349 10.96 5.87 4.55
N PRO A 350 11.59 5.31 5.60
CA PRO A 350 12.90 4.72 5.51
C PRO A 350 12.86 3.37 4.79
N GLY A 351 13.97 2.98 4.21
CA GLY A 351 14.13 1.73 3.47
C GLY A 351 13.72 1.83 2.01
N ASP A 352 14.16 0.85 1.24
CA ASP A 352 13.95 0.76 -0.20
C ASP A 352 12.95 -0.36 -0.52
N LEU A 353 11.93 -0.06 -1.31
CA LEU A 353 10.91 -1.03 -1.73
C LEU A 353 11.51 -2.28 -2.42
N SER A 354 12.70 -2.14 -3.01
CA SER A 354 13.35 -3.27 -3.69
C SER A 354 13.76 -4.40 -2.75
N VAL A 355 13.84 -4.17 -1.43
CA VAL A 355 14.13 -5.19 -0.41
C VAL A 355 12.89 -5.67 0.32
N ALA A 356 11.76 -4.97 0.21
CA ALA A 356 10.48 -5.39 0.75
C ALA A 356 10.02 -6.74 0.16
N HIS A 357 9.24 -7.50 0.92
CA HIS A 357 8.69 -8.81 0.54
C HIS A 357 9.74 -9.90 0.24
N LYS A 358 11.02 -9.64 0.47
CA LYS A 358 12.13 -10.60 0.24
C LYS A 358 12.67 -11.18 1.54
N PRO A 359 13.38 -12.33 1.49
CA PRO A 359 14.22 -12.74 2.60
C PRO A 359 15.29 -11.69 2.89
N ASP A 360 15.72 -11.64 4.16
CA ASP A 360 16.69 -10.65 4.65
C ASP A 360 16.28 -9.19 4.40
N GLU A 361 14.97 -8.91 4.44
CA GLU A 361 14.44 -7.56 4.46
C GLU A 361 15.10 -6.74 5.57
N PHE A 362 15.43 -5.49 5.26
CA PHE A 362 16.12 -4.60 6.20
C PHE A 362 15.75 -3.13 6.01
N VAL A 363 15.97 -2.34 7.05
CA VAL A 363 16.00 -0.89 6.98
C VAL A 363 17.41 -0.38 7.41
N PRO A 364 18.03 0.58 6.69
CA PRO A 364 19.25 1.23 7.16
C PRO A 364 18.99 2.02 8.45
N VAL A 365 19.91 1.90 9.44
CA VAL A 365 19.75 2.57 10.74
C VAL A 365 19.66 4.08 10.61
N ASP A 366 20.47 4.67 9.75
CA ASP A 366 20.49 6.11 9.49
C ASP A 366 19.19 6.60 8.84
N GLU A 367 18.64 5.86 7.86
CA GLU A 367 17.33 6.18 7.27
C GLU A 367 16.20 6.05 8.29
N PHE A 368 16.21 4.98 9.09
CA PHE A 368 15.23 4.74 10.14
C PHE A 368 15.15 5.87 11.15
N VAL A 369 16.31 6.36 11.59
CA VAL A 369 16.41 7.49 12.54
C VAL A 369 16.03 8.81 11.84
N THR A 370 16.56 9.05 10.64
CA THR A 370 16.31 10.28 9.87
C THR A 370 14.84 10.44 9.52
N ALA A 371 14.12 9.35 9.22
CA ALA A 371 12.69 9.39 8.97
C ALA A 371 11.90 10.05 10.11
N SER A 372 12.24 9.78 11.37
CA SER A 372 11.56 10.39 12.51
C SER A 372 11.71 11.91 12.56
N LEU A 373 12.85 12.42 12.14
CA LEU A 373 13.11 13.86 12.05
C LEU A 373 12.36 14.49 10.87
N ILE A 374 12.36 13.82 9.70
CA ILE A 374 11.60 14.26 8.52
C ILE A 374 10.11 14.33 8.85
N TYR A 375 9.54 13.29 9.45
CA TYR A 375 8.13 13.24 9.85
C TYR A 375 7.77 14.38 10.82
N ARG A 376 8.60 14.60 11.85
CA ARG A 376 8.42 15.72 12.79
C ARG A 376 8.37 17.06 12.03
N ASP A 377 9.34 17.31 11.16
CA ASP A 377 9.48 18.61 10.50
C ASP A 377 8.36 18.87 9.48
N VAL A 378 7.90 17.81 8.76
CA VAL A 378 6.74 17.91 7.89
C VAL A 378 5.47 18.23 8.69
N ALA A 379 5.19 17.47 9.76
CA ALA A 379 4.03 17.69 10.60
C ALA A 379 4.06 19.09 11.23
N GLN A 380 5.19 19.52 11.76
CA GLN A 380 5.37 20.84 12.37
C GLN A 380 5.17 21.96 11.36
N SER A 381 5.60 21.76 10.10
CA SER A 381 5.38 22.74 9.03
C SER A 381 3.90 22.89 8.67
N MET A 382 3.14 21.78 8.66
CA MET A 382 1.71 21.77 8.31
C MET A 382 0.81 22.21 9.47
N LEU A 383 1.26 22.02 10.72
CA LEU A 383 0.53 22.37 11.96
C LEU A 383 0.89 23.79 12.48
N ARG A 384 1.67 24.57 11.76
CA ARG A 384 1.88 25.99 12.08
C ARG A 384 0.69 26.79 11.58
N ALA A 385 0.15 27.63 12.49
CA ALA A 385 -0.91 28.58 12.15
C ALA A 385 -0.43 29.69 11.23
#